data_850b5a23681b6c2e3c297a7e7fd27e9d
#
_entry.id   850b5a23681b6c2e3c297a7e7fd27e9d
#
_cell.length_a   1.000
_cell.length_b   1.000
_cell.length_c   1.000
_cell.angle_alpha   90.00
_cell.angle_beta   90.00
_cell.angle_gamma   90.00
#
_symmetry.space_group_name_H-M   'P 1'
#
loop_
_entity.id
_entity.type
_entity.pdbx_description
1 polymer ?
#
loop_
_entity_poly.entity_id
_entity_poly.type
_entity_poly.pdbx_seq_one_letter_code
_entity_poly.pdbx_strand_id
1 'polypeptide(L)'
;MDLKSNEPFWLIKNEFPQSYPSLRESISSEILIVGAGITGALVAYKLLEEGKKVVMVDKRDICNGSTAASTSMLQYEIDEPLHKLIDLVGVTIAVSSYQNCEKSISDLEQIVKKINSKCGFTKKKSVYFTSTKKDITFLKEEFEARQQHGFKVKWLSKEDLSELGLNAYAAIESESGAVMDVYRFAHDLLKYCAKKGLQIYDKTALNNVKFKNEKVIATVNSDFTIEIDDIVHCTGYESVETVKEKIVDLKSTYALASEAFKTVPKAFKDRIYWNTDEPYLYFRSTDDGRIVMGGGDRDFKNVAKRDALLSKKEKALTQSFKKCFPEIPFIADYAWAGTFGETKDGLPYFGKTDSNKNEHYVLGFGGNGITFSVMGMDAVIHSINKTPHPYLEYYKFDR
;
A
#
# COMPACT_ATOMS: atom_id res chain seq x y z
N MET A 1 -11.04 14.36 0.62
CA MET A 1 -10.03 14.57 -0.47
C MET A 1 -10.31 13.58 -1.61
N ASP A 2 -10.07 13.92 -2.87
CA ASP A 2 -10.08 12.96 -3.98
C ASP A 2 -8.69 12.38 -4.16
N LEU A 3 -8.55 11.05 -3.99
CA LEU A 3 -7.27 10.34 -3.94
C LEU A 3 -6.78 9.82 -5.30
N LYS A 4 -7.59 9.91 -6.35
CA LYS A 4 -7.26 9.39 -7.68
C LYS A 4 -7.87 10.22 -8.78
N SER A 5 -7.28 10.14 -9.99
CA SER A 5 -7.84 10.72 -11.21
C SER A 5 -8.36 9.62 -12.12
N ASN A 6 -9.21 9.98 -13.05
CA ASN A 6 -9.78 9.09 -14.05
C ASN A 6 -10.28 7.76 -13.43
N GLU A 7 -10.37 6.73 -14.26
CA GLU A 7 -10.67 5.38 -13.83
C GLU A 7 -9.37 4.56 -13.82
N PRO A 8 -8.78 4.29 -12.63
CA PRO A 8 -7.64 3.41 -12.53
C PRO A 8 -7.90 2.04 -13.16
N PHE A 9 -6.88 1.44 -13.73
CA PHE A 9 -6.95 0.18 -14.46
C PHE A 9 -7.74 -0.92 -13.73
N TRP A 10 -7.60 -1.03 -12.40
CA TRP A 10 -8.29 -2.07 -11.64
C TRP A 10 -9.80 -1.94 -11.62
N LEU A 11 -10.34 -0.71 -11.66
CA LEU A 11 -11.78 -0.47 -11.75
C LEU A 11 -12.33 -0.97 -13.08
N ILE A 12 -11.59 -0.75 -14.16
CA ILE A 12 -12.00 -1.18 -15.51
C ILE A 12 -11.89 -2.70 -15.62
N LYS A 13 -10.77 -3.28 -15.15
CA LYS A 13 -10.52 -4.73 -15.20
C LYS A 13 -11.54 -5.55 -14.44
N ASN A 14 -11.95 -5.07 -13.25
CA ASN A 14 -12.78 -5.84 -12.33
C ASN A 14 -14.24 -5.41 -12.31
N GLU A 15 -14.60 -4.34 -13.02
CA GLU A 15 -15.93 -3.72 -12.90
C GLU A 15 -16.25 -3.34 -11.45
N PHE A 16 -17.49 -3.45 -11.03
CA PHE A 16 -17.92 -3.19 -9.66
C PHE A 16 -18.26 -4.52 -8.96
N PRO A 17 -17.32 -5.18 -8.26
CA PRO A 17 -17.50 -6.56 -7.80
C PRO A 17 -18.66 -6.73 -6.80
N GLN A 18 -18.86 -5.73 -5.93
CA GLN A 18 -19.98 -5.69 -4.98
C GLN A 18 -20.10 -4.32 -4.32
N SER A 19 -21.32 -4.04 -3.81
CA SER A 19 -21.65 -2.87 -3.01
C SER A 19 -22.36 -3.31 -1.72
N TYR A 20 -22.40 -2.39 -0.75
CA TYR A 20 -23.09 -2.59 0.52
C TYR A 20 -24.08 -1.45 0.76
N PRO A 21 -25.08 -1.64 1.63
CA PRO A 21 -26.02 -0.56 1.94
C PRO A 21 -25.31 0.58 2.69
N SER A 22 -25.85 1.80 2.61
CA SER A 22 -25.50 2.86 3.54
C SER A 22 -26.20 2.63 4.88
N LEU A 23 -25.61 3.09 5.98
CA LEU A 23 -26.24 3.03 7.31
C LEU A 23 -27.48 3.94 7.35
N ARG A 24 -28.62 3.41 7.82
CA ARG A 24 -29.91 4.10 7.86
C ARG A 24 -30.61 4.04 9.23
N GLU A 25 -29.90 3.57 10.25
CA GLU A 25 -30.36 3.50 11.63
C GLU A 25 -29.17 3.54 12.59
N SER A 26 -29.40 3.93 13.84
CA SER A 26 -28.35 3.89 14.86
C SER A 26 -28.14 2.44 15.34
N ILE A 27 -26.89 2.03 15.48
CA ILE A 27 -26.49 0.68 15.84
C ILE A 27 -25.45 0.68 16.94
N SER A 28 -25.13 -0.53 17.47
CA SER A 28 -24.02 -0.76 18.39
C SER A 28 -23.17 -1.95 17.96
N SER A 29 -21.87 -1.91 18.30
CA SER A 29 -20.94 -3.01 18.09
C SER A 29 -19.82 -2.95 19.12
N GLU A 30 -18.82 -3.85 19.05
CA GLU A 30 -17.61 -3.72 19.86
C GLU A 30 -16.64 -2.75 19.20
N ILE A 31 -16.39 -2.91 17.90
CA ILE A 31 -15.36 -2.15 17.17
C ILE A 31 -15.95 -1.54 15.90
N LEU A 32 -15.64 -0.25 15.67
CA LEU A 32 -15.88 0.43 14.41
C LEU A 32 -14.57 0.57 13.62
N ILE A 33 -14.53 0.10 12.38
CA ILE A 33 -13.48 0.41 11.41
C ILE A 33 -13.96 1.53 10.50
N VAL A 34 -13.14 2.58 10.36
CA VAL A 34 -13.37 3.70 9.43
C VAL A 34 -12.43 3.56 8.23
N GLY A 35 -13.00 3.31 7.06
CA GLY A 35 -12.26 3.07 5.81
C GLY A 35 -12.28 1.60 5.40
N ALA A 36 -12.92 1.32 4.25
CA ALA A 36 -13.07 -0.02 3.66
C ALA A 36 -12.12 -0.24 2.47
N GLY A 37 -10.90 0.27 2.55
CA GLY A 37 -9.80 -0.06 1.64
C GLY A 37 -9.06 -1.32 2.07
N ILE A 38 -7.90 -1.59 1.45
CA ILE A 38 -7.05 -2.75 1.76
C ILE A 38 -6.68 -2.81 3.24
N THR A 39 -6.36 -1.67 3.87
CA THR A 39 -6.01 -1.62 5.29
C THR A 39 -7.19 -2.05 6.17
N GLY A 40 -8.36 -1.44 5.96
CA GLY A 40 -9.57 -1.80 6.72
C GLY A 40 -9.98 -3.24 6.50
N ALA A 41 -9.85 -3.77 5.29
CA ALA A 41 -10.16 -5.17 4.98
C ALA A 41 -9.26 -6.15 5.75
N LEU A 42 -7.95 -5.89 5.83
CA LEU A 42 -6.98 -6.70 6.59
C LEU A 42 -7.23 -6.59 8.10
N VAL A 43 -7.48 -5.39 8.61
CA VAL A 43 -7.83 -5.16 10.02
C VAL A 43 -9.12 -5.89 10.39
N ALA A 44 -10.17 -5.79 9.57
CA ALA A 44 -11.42 -6.50 9.80
C ALA A 44 -11.24 -8.03 9.81
N TYR A 45 -10.46 -8.55 8.85
CA TYR A 45 -10.11 -9.96 8.79
C TYR A 45 -9.48 -10.42 10.11
N LYS A 46 -8.48 -9.71 10.60
CA LYS A 46 -7.78 -10.07 11.84
C LYS A 46 -8.68 -9.98 13.07
N LEU A 47 -9.45 -8.90 13.21
CA LEU A 47 -10.38 -8.71 14.33
C LEU A 47 -11.45 -9.82 14.39
N LEU A 48 -11.99 -10.26 13.25
CA LEU A 48 -12.94 -11.36 13.19
C LEU A 48 -12.31 -12.71 13.54
N GLU A 49 -11.05 -12.96 13.13
CA GLU A 49 -10.31 -14.18 13.54
C GLU A 49 -10.08 -14.21 15.08
N GLU A 50 -9.99 -13.04 15.72
CA GLU A 50 -9.93 -12.90 17.20
C GLU A 50 -11.32 -12.90 17.88
N GLY A 51 -12.39 -13.16 17.11
CA GLY A 51 -13.75 -13.28 17.62
C GLY A 51 -14.46 -11.96 17.97
N LYS A 52 -13.93 -10.82 17.50
CA LYS A 52 -14.51 -9.50 17.76
C LYS A 52 -15.75 -9.24 16.90
N LYS A 53 -16.70 -8.48 17.42
CA LYS A 53 -17.85 -7.96 16.64
C LYS A 53 -17.45 -6.64 16.01
N VAL A 54 -17.49 -6.58 14.70
CA VAL A 54 -16.96 -5.47 13.93
C VAL A 54 -18.01 -4.89 13.00
N VAL A 55 -18.12 -3.57 13.00
CA VAL A 55 -18.82 -2.79 11.99
C VAL A 55 -17.78 -1.95 11.20
N MET A 56 -18.01 -1.77 9.92
CA MET A 56 -17.12 -1.01 9.03
C MET A 56 -17.94 0.01 8.23
N VAL A 57 -17.40 1.23 8.13
CA VAL A 57 -17.99 2.30 7.32
C VAL A 57 -16.97 2.85 6.33
N ASP A 58 -17.44 3.24 5.13
CA ASP A 58 -16.67 4.02 4.17
C ASP A 58 -17.55 5.13 3.59
N LYS A 59 -16.97 6.32 3.41
CA LYS A 59 -17.68 7.47 2.82
C LYS A 59 -17.94 7.33 1.32
N ARG A 60 -17.22 6.42 0.66
CA ARG A 60 -17.38 6.05 -0.76
C ARG A 60 -17.93 4.63 -0.87
N ASP A 61 -18.03 4.14 -2.09
CA ASP A 61 -18.07 2.71 -2.34
C ASP A 61 -16.77 2.07 -1.81
N ILE A 62 -16.85 0.85 -1.30
CA ILE A 62 -15.67 0.15 -0.74
C ILE A 62 -14.53 0.07 -1.76
N CYS A 63 -13.31 0.09 -1.28
CA CYS A 63 -12.06 0.01 -2.08
C CYS A 63 -11.85 1.15 -3.11
N ASN A 64 -12.73 2.14 -3.18
CA ASN A 64 -12.69 3.20 -4.19
C ASN A 64 -11.83 4.43 -3.79
N GLY A 65 -10.81 4.21 -2.99
CA GLY A 65 -9.76 5.17 -2.65
C GLY A 65 -8.41 4.78 -3.26
N SER A 66 -7.34 4.87 -2.47
CA SER A 66 -5.97 4.51 -2.87
C SER A 66 -5.82 3.05 -3.27
N THR A 67 -6.66 2.14 -2.75
CA THR A 67 -6.68 0.72 -3.13
C THR A 67 -6.91 0.55 -4.63
N ALA A 68 -7.85 1.29 -5.22
CA ALA A 68 -8.12 1.25 -6.65
C ALA A 68 -6.99 1.89 -7.49
N ALA A 69 -6.24 2.82 -6.92
CA ALA A 69 -5.17 3.54 -7.64
C ALA A 69 -3.78 2.90 -7.49
N SER A 70 -3.62 1.92 -6.61
CA SER A 70 -2.35 1.25 -6.35
C SER A 70 -1.86 0.49 -7.59
N THR A 71 -0.54 0.50 -7.84
CA THR A 71 0.07 -0.38 -8.85
C THR A 71 0.22 -1.82 -8.37
N SER A 72 -0.04 -2.09 -7.08
CA SER A 72 -0.06 -3.43 -6.47
C SER A 72 1.23 -4.22 -6.64
N MET A 73 2.36 -3.55 -6.54
CA MET A 73 3.67 -4.15 -6.41
C MET A 73 3.95 -4.40 -4.92
N LEU A 74 4.30 -5.62 -4.57
CA LEU A 74 4.60 -6.02 -3.21
C LEU A 74 6.11 -6.19 -3.06
N GLN A 75 6.70 -5.28 -2.30
CA GLN A 75 8.12 -5.25 -2.03
C GLN A 75 8.37 -5.36 -0.53
N TYR A 76 9.49 -5.98 -0.14
CA TYR A 76 9.97 -5.90 1.23
C TYR A 76 10.87 -4.69 1.44
N GLU A 77 11.45 -4.20 0.35
CA GLU A 77 12.21 -2.97 0.33
C GLU A 77 11.29 -1.78 0.64
N ILE A 78 11.73 -0.92 1.54
CA ILE A 78 11.03 0.30 1.93
C ILE A 78 11.54 1.47 1.07
N ASP A 79 10.77 2.53 0.96
CA ASP A 79 11.15 3.73 0.18
C ASP A 79 12.52 4.27 0.61
N GLU A 80 12.83 4.21 1.92
CA GLU A 80 14.18 4.47 2.42
C GLU A 80 15.03 3.18 2.35
N PRO A 81 16.14 3.16 1.58
CA PRO A 81 17.06 2.03 1.52
C PRO A 81 17.60 1.63 2.90
N LEU A 82 17.85 0.33 3.11
CA LEU A 82 18.19 -0.21 4.43
C LEU A 82 19.37 0.52 5.09
N HIS A 83 20.45 0.78 4.33
CA HIS A 83 21.62 1.48 4.89
C HIS A 83 21.24 2.89 5.37
N LYS A 84 20.38 3.62 4.68
CA LYS A 84 19.89 4.94 5.09
C LYS A 84 18.90 4.85 6.25
N LEU A 85 18.01 3.87 6.20
CA LEU A 85 17.05 3.66 7.28
C LEU A 85 17.75 3.32 8.61
N ILE A 86 18.86 2.57 8.57
CA ILE A 86 19.69 2.29 9.74
C ILE A 86 20.20 3.60 10.38
N ASP A 87 20.63 4.56 9.57
CA ASP A 87 21.10 5.87 10.07
C ASP A 87 19.95 6.70 10.68
N LEU A 88 18.74 6.56 10.15
CA LEU A 88 17.56 7.32 10.60
C LEU A 88 16.95 6.79 11.89
N VAL A 89 16.79 5.47 12.02
CA VAL A 89 16.00 4.87 13.11
C VAL A 89 16.76 3.79 13.90
N GLY A 90 18.01 3.53 13.57
CA GLY A 90 18.85 2.51 14.18
C GLY A 90 18.63 1.11 13.62
N VAL A 91 19.65 0.25 13.77
CA VAL A 91 19.73 -1.10 13.19
C VAL A 91 18.51 -1.95 13.51
N THR A 92 18.08 -1.97 14.77
CA THR A 92 17.00 -2.84 15.24
C THR A 92 15.68 -2.54 14.52
N ILE A 93 15.29 -1.26 14.45
CA ILE A 93 14.02 -0.86 13.82
C ILE A 93 14.12 -1.05 12.31
N ALA A 94 15.22 -0.61 11.69
CA ALA A 94 15.41 -0.70 10.25
C ALA A 94 15.36 -2.14 9.74
N VAL A 95 16.18 -3.03 10.32
CA VAL A 95 16.25 -4.44 9.92
C VAL A 95 14.93 -5.16 10.19
N SER A 96 14.32 -4.94 11.37
CA SER A 96 13.01 -5.52 11.68
C SER A 96 11.93 -5.05 10.71
N SER A 97 11.94 -3.78 10.29
CA SER A 97 10.95 -3.25 9.34
C SER A 97 11.04 -3.96 7.98
N TYR A 98 12.24 -4.15 7.45
CA TYR A 98 12.49 -4.89 6.22
C TYR A 98 12.08 -6.37 6.34
N GLN A 99 12.46 -7.06 7.42
CA GLN A 99 12.08 -8.45 7.68
C GLN A 99 10.57 -8.63 7.83
N ASN A 100 9.90 -7.68 8.47
CA ASN A 100 8.45 -7.71 8.63
C ASN A 100 7.71 -7.43 7.32
N CYS A 101 8.23 -6.56 6.45
CA CYS A 101 7.70 -6.41 5.08
C CYS A 101 7.87 -7.70 4.27
N GLU A 102 9.03 -8.39 4.37
CA GLU A 102 9.24 -9.69 3.72
C GLU A 102 8.25 -10.74 4.23
N LYS A 103 8.07 -10.83 5.56
CA LYS A 103 7.06 -11.72 6.18
C LYS A 103 5.65 -11.38 5.71
N SER A 104 5.29 -10.10 5.61
CA SER A 104 3.97 -9.64 5.17
C SER A 104 3.59 -10.16 3.78
N ILE A 105 4.55 -10.30 2.86
CA ILE A 105 4.31 -10.89 1.53
C ILE A 105 3.88 -12.37 1.67
N SER A 106 4.53 -13.11 2.56
CA SER A 106 4.20 -14.51 2.82
C SER A 106 2.85 -14.65 3.55
N ASP A 107 2.55 -13.75 4.48
CA ASP A 107 1.26 -13.74 5.19
C ASP A 107 0.11 -13.42 4.22
N LEU A 108 0.30 -12.47 3.30
CA LEU A 108 -0.68 -12.19 2.23
C LEU A 108 -0.94 -13.42 1.35
N GLU A 109 0.09 -14.16 0.97
CA GLU A 109 -0.08 -15.40 0.20
C GLU A 109 -0.98 -16.39 0.95
N GLN A 110 -0.77 -16.54 2.26
CA GLN A 110 -1.59 -17.42 3.09
C GLN A 110 -3.06 -16.96 3.15
N ILE A 111 -3.30 -15.65 3.33
CA ILE A 111 -4.65 -15.10 3.34
C ILE A 111 -5.33 -15.31 1.98
N VAL A 112 -4.63 -15.00 0.87
CA VAL A 112 -5.13 -15.23 -0.50
C VAL A 112 -5.58 -16.67 -0.69
N LYS A 113 -4.75 -17.65 -0.27
CA LYS A 113 -5.06 -19.08 -0.33
C LYS A 113 -6.28 -19.43 0.56
N LYS A 114 -6.30 -18.95 1.81
CA LYS A 114 -7.36 -19.24 2.78
C LYS A 114 -8.72 -18.78 2.30
N ILE A 115 -8.82 -17.58 1.70
CA ILE A 115 -10.09 -17.04 1.20
C ILE A 115 -10.39 -17.47 -0.25
N ASN A 116 -9.47 -18.21 -0.90
CA ASN A 116 -9.53 -18.62 -2.30
C ASN A 116 -9.73 -17.43 -3.27
N SER A 117 -9.04 -16.31 -3.01
CA SER A 117 -9.10 -15.13 -3.87
C SER A 117 -8.49 -15.39 -5.23
N LYS A 118 -9.09 -14.82 -6.27
CA LYS A 118 -8.62 -14.87 -7.66
C LYS A 118 -7.88 -13.58 -8.05
N CYS A 119 -7.18 -12.98 -7.12
CA CYS A 119 -6.45 -11.72 -7.32
C CYS A 119 -5.12 -11.85 -8.09
N GLY A 120 -4.79 -13.03 -8.61
CA GLY A 120 -3.57 -13.23 -9.39
C GLY A 120 -2.27 -13.08 -8.58
N PHE A 121 -2.30 -13.36 -7.26
CA PHE A 121 -1.09 -13.29 -6.44
C PHE A 121 0.01 -14.19 -7.01
N THR A 122 1.17 -13.61 -7.29
CA THR A 122 2.31 -14.32 -7.85
C THR A 122 3.61 -13.80 -7.23
N LYS A 123 4.43 -14.69 -6.67
CA LYS A 123 5.78 -14.35 -6.20
C LYS A 123 6.66 -13.91 -7.36
N LYS A 124 7.49 -12.92 -7.11
CA LYS A 124 8.44 -12.33 -8.05
C LYS A 124 9.76 -12.07 -7.35
N LYS A 125 10.84 -12.01 -8.11
CA LYS A 125 12.08 -11.40 -7.65
C LYS A 125 11.97 -9.89 -7.76
N SER A 126 12.55 -9.16 -6.80
CA SER A 126 12.64 -7.70 -6.85
C SER A 126 14.00 -7.30 -7.40
N VAL A 127 14.05 -6.39 -8.35
CA VAL A 127 15.27 -5.88 -8.96
C VAL A 127 15.35 -4.38 -8.72
N TYR A 128 16.24 -3.98 -7.82
CA TYR A 128 16.59 -2.59 -7.54
C TYR A 128 17.80 -2.19 -8.39
N PHE A 129 17.61 -1.31 -9.38
CA PHE A 129 18.65 -1.03 -10.36
C PHE A 129 19.03 0.44 -10.44
N THR A 130 20.22 0.73 -10.97
CA THR A 130 20.63 2.10 -11.31
C THR A 130 20.88 2.28 -12.80
N SER A 131 20.29 3.36 -13.34
CA SER A 131 20.50 3.82 -14.72
C SER A 131 21.69 4.77 -14.85
N THR A 132 22.38 5.11 -13.75
CA THR A 132 23.52 6.05 -13.76
C THR A 132 24.74 5.46 -13.08
N LYS A 133 25.94 5.77 -13.62
CA LYS A 133 27.20 5.32 -13.01
C LYS A 133 27.46 5.91 -11.63
N LYS A 134 26.96 7.13 -11.39
CA LYS A 134 27.17 7.84 -10.11
C LYS A 134 26.53 7.13 -8.93
N ASP A 135 25.44 6.38 -9.14
CA ASP A 135 24.69 5.72 -8.08
C ASP A 135 25.16 4.28 -7.81
N ILE A 136 26.21 3.79 -8.51
CA ILE A 136 26.75 2.43 -8.28
C ILE A 136 27.27 2.27 -6.86
N THR A 137 27.95 3.28 -6.31
CA THR A 137 28.46 3.24 -4.93
C THR A 137 27.33 3.15 -3.93
N PHE A 138 26.33 4.02 -4.07
CA PHE A 138 25.09 3.98 -3.26
C PHE A 138 24.41 2.60 -3.29
N LEU A 139 24.30 2.01 -4.49
CA LEU A 139 23.68 0.69 -4.64
C LEU A 139 24.53 -0.43 -4.02
N LYS A 140 25.88 -0.29 -4.01
CA LYS A 140 26.77 -1.23 -3.33
C LYS A 140 26.63 -1.17 -1.81
N GLU A 141 26.55 0.02 -1.24
CA GLU A 141 26.31 0.22 0.20
C GLU A 141 25.00 -0.46 0.62
N GLU A 142 23.94 -0.31 -0.18
CA GLU A 142 22.67 -0.98 0.06
C GLU A 142 22.78 -2.51 -0.07
N PHE A 143 23.49 -3.02 -1.07
CA PHE A 143 23.74 -4.44 -1.24
C PHE A 143 24.48 -5.05 -0.04
N GLU A 144 25.54 -4.40 0.41
CA GLU A 144 26.35 -4.82 1.56
C GLU A 144 25.51 -4.80 2.85
N ALA A 145 24.72 -3.74 3.08
CA ALA A 145 23.83 -3.66 4.22
C ALA A 145 22.81 -4.81 4.23
N ARG A 146 22.18 -5.11 3.08
CA ARG A 146 21.23 -6.22 3.00
C ARG A 146 21.90 -7.56 3.23
N GLN A 147 23.08 -7.81 2.66
CA GLN A 147 23.83 -9.05 2.90
C GLN A 147 24.22 -9.20 4.38
N GLN A 148 24.76 -8.15 4.99
CA GLN A 148 25.18 -8.15 6.39
C GLN A 148 24.03 -8.50 7.34
N HIS A 149 22.80 -8.12 7.00
CA HIS A 149 21.62 -8.39 7.81
C HIS A 149 20.81 -9.62 7.34
N GLY A 150 21.40 -10.48 6.49
CA GLY A 150 20.88 -11.80 6.16
C GLY A 150 19.82 -11.84 5.06
N PHE A 151 19.58 -10.74 4.34
CA PHE A 151 18.69 -10.75 3.19
C PHE A 151 19.29 -11.50 2.01
N LYS A 152 18.47 -12.29 1.32
CA LYS A 152 18.88 -13.08 0.16
C LYS A 152 18.93 -12.19 -1.09
N VAL A 153 20.08 -11.61 -1.33
CA VAL A 153 20.32 -10.70 -2.44
C VAL A 153 21.50 -11.15 -3.32
N LYS A 154 21.42 -10.85 -4.60
CA LYS A 154 22.44 -11.08 -5.62
C LYS A 154 22.76 -9.77 -6.31
N TRP A 155 24.05 -9.46 -6.48
CA TRP A 155 24.49 -8.38 -7.34
C TRP A 155 24.38 -8.80 -8.81
N LEU A 156 23.76 -7.96 -9.63
CA LEU A 156 23.70 -8.12 -11.08
C LEU A 156 24.63 -7.11 -11.74
N SER A 157 25.53 -7.62 -12.59
CA SER A 157 26.42 -6.82 -13.42
C SER A 157 25.67 -6.22 -14.62
N LYS A 158 26.32 -5.34 -15.35
CA LYS A 158 25.77 -4.79 -16.59
C LYS A 158 25.48 -5.87 -17.63
N GLU A 159 26.32 -6.90 -17.68
CA GLU A 159 26.15 -8.04 -18.57
C GLU A 159 24.90 -8.84 -18.21
N ASP A 160 24.72 -9.19 -16.91
CA ASP A 160 23.50 -9.87 -16.42
C ASP A 160 22.24 -9.07 -16.78
N LEU A 161 22.29 -7.74 -16.65
CA LEU A 161 21.14 -6.86 -16.94
C LEU A 161 20.84 -6.78 -18.45
N SER A 162 21.90 -6.79 -19.27
CA SER A 162 21.74 -6.83 -20.74
C SER A 162 21.04 -8.10 -21.20
N GLU A 163 21.34 -9.26 -20.58
CA GLU A 163 20.64 -10.52 -20.86
C GLU A 163 19.16 -10.49 -20.47
N LEU A 164 18.81 -9.64 -19.50
CA LEU A 164 17.41 -9.36 -19.14
C LEU A 164 16.73 -8.34 -20.05
N GLY A 165 17.48 -7.71 -20.98
CA GLY A 165 17.00 -6.61 -21.80
C GLY A 165 16.82 -5.30 -21.04
N LEU A 166 17.42 -5.17 -19.83
CA LEU A 166 17.38 -3.96 -19.02
C LEU A 166 18.63 -3.11 -19.26
N ASN A 167 18.45 -1.92 -19.75
CA ASN A 167 19.53 -0.94 -19.96
C ASN A 167 19.85 -0.21 -18.63
N ALA A 168 20.71 -0.82 -17.83
CA ALA A 168 21.17 -0.31 -16.54
C ALA A 168 22.64 -0.65 -16.29
N TYR A 169 23.25 -0.06 -15.26
CA TYR A 169 24.66 -0.27 -14.93
C TYR A 169 24.88 -1.37 -13.89
N ALA A 170 24.01 -1.49 -12.93
CA ALA A 170 24.06 -2.47 -11.87
C ALA A 170 22.66 -2.65 -11.24
N ALA A 171 22.44 -3.76 -10.55
CA ALA A 171 21.26 -3.98 -9.75
C ALA A 171 21.50 -4.92 -8.57
N ILE A 172 20.57 -4.88 -7.62
CA ILE A 172 20.38 -5.86 -6.56
C ILE A 172 19.15 -6.68 -6.92
N GLU A 173 19.30 -7.99 -7.12
CA GLU A 173 18.17 -8.91 -7.26
C GLU A 173 17.89 -9.55 -5.90
N SER A 174 16.66 -9.44 -5.42
CA SER A 174 16.16 -10.06 -4.18
C SER A 174 15.18 -11.17 -4.51
N GLU A 175 15.17 -12.24 -3.70
CA GLU A 175 14.26 -13.38 -3.89
C GLU A 175 12.82 -13.08 -3.45
N SER A 176 12.60 -11.98 -2.71
CA SER A 176 11.33 -11.64 -2.07
C SER A 176 10.67 -10.44 -2.73
N GLY A 177 9.57 -10.70 -3.40
CA GLY A 177 8.65 -9.75 -3.99
C GLY A 177 7.40 -10.48 -4.46
N ALA A 178 6.34 -9.77 -4.76
CA ALA A 178 5.15 -10.34 -5.36
C ALA A 178 4.33 -9.27 -6.11
N VAL A 179 3.35 -9.74 -6.84
CA VAL A 179 2.34 -8.92 -7.51
C VAL A 179 0.96 -9.50 -7.26
N MET A 180 -0.04 -8.66 -7.24
CA MET A 180 -1.44 -9.08 -7.22
C MET A 180 -2.35 -7.97 -7.77
N ASP A 181 -3.62 -8.25 -7.91
CA ASP A 181 -4.68 -7.28 -8.05
C ASP A 181 -5.22 -6.96 -6.66
N VAL A 182 -4.75 -5.87 -6.05
CA VAL A 182 -5.12 -5.50 -4.67
C VAL A 182 -6.58 -5.07 -4.56
N TYR A 183 -7.16 -4.51 -5.62
CA TYR A 183 -8.56 -4.12 -5.64
C TYR A 183 -9.46 -5.35 -5.56
N ARG A 184 -9.19 -6.34 -6.40
CA ARG A 184 -9.88 -7.64 -6.36
C ARG A 184 -9.69 -8.34 -5.02
N PHE A 185 -8.45 -8.38 -4.52
CA PHE A 185 -8.16 -9.00 -3.23
C PHE A 185 -8.93 -8.36 -2.08
N ALA A 186 -8.96 -7.03 -2.00
CA ALA A 186 -9.69 -6.32 -0.94
C ALA A 186 -11.20 -6.61 -1.00
N HIS A 187 -11.80 -6.64 -2.19
CA HIS A 187 -13.20 -7.04 -2.37
C HIS A 187 -13.46 -8.49 -1.95
N ASP A 188 -12.60 -9.43 -2.36
CA ASP A 188 -12.73 -10.84 -2.00
C ASP A 188 -12.59 -11.03 -0.47
N LEU A 189 -11.67 -10.28 0.16
CA LEU A 189 -11.46 -10.32 1.61
C LEU A 189 -12.66 -9.75 2.38
N LEU A 190 -13.19 -8.59 1.97
CA LEU A 190 -14.39 -8.01 2.57
C LEU A 190 -15.61 -8.92 2.42
N LYS A 191 -15.76 -9.56 1.25
CA LYS A 191 -16.82 -10.58 1.04
C LYS A 191 -16.66 -11.77 1.95
N TYR A 192 -15.44 -12.24 2.20
CA TYR A 192 -15.15 -13.28 3.16
C TYR A 192 -15.51 -12.84 4.58
N CYS A 193 -15.07 -11.64 4.99
CA CYS A 193 -15.37 -11.06 6.30
C CYS A 193 -16.87 -10.85 6.53
N ALA A 194 -17.62 -10.39 5.53
CA ALA A 194 -19.07 -10.26 5.61
C ALA A 194 -19.77 -11.59 5.91
N LYS A 195 -19.31 -12.70 5.27
CA LYS A 195 -19.80 -14.05 5.59
C LYS A 195 -19.45 -14.54 7.00
N LYS A 196 -18.43 -13.89 7.64
CA LYS A 196 -18.01 -14.16 9.01
C LYS A 196 -18.62 -13.20 10.03
N GLY A 197 -19.56 -12.34 9.60
CA GLY A 197 -20.32 -11.47 10.49
C GLY A 197 -19.88 -9.99 10.48
N LEU A 198 -18.96 -9.58 9.61
CA LEU A 198 -18.66 -8.16 9.43
C LEU A 198 -19.88 -7.43 8.86
N GLN A 199 -20.33 -6.39 9.55
CA GLN A 199 -21.34 -5.46 9.03
C GLN A 199 -20.62 -4.35 8.27
N ILE A 200 -20.90 -4.18 6.98
CA ILE A 200 -20.25 -3.19 6.12
C ILE A 200 -21.29 -2.21 5.62
N TYR A 201 -20.98 -0.92 5.75
CA TYR A 201 -21.80 0.17 5.23
C TYR A 201 -20.92 1.09 4.36
N ASP A 202 -21.18 1.11 3.06
CA ASP A 202 -20.59 2.07 2.15
C ASP A 202 -21.39 3.39 2.12
N LYS A 203 -20.88 4.44 1.43
CA LYS A 203 -21.52 5.77 1.39
C LYS A 203 -21.97 6.25 2.77
N THR A 204 -21.18 5.90 3.79
CA THR A 204 -21.43 6.20 5.20
C THR A 204 -20.21 6.92 5.75
N ALA A 205 -20.30 8.25 5.80
CA ALA A 205 -19.21 9.12 6.22
C ALA A 205 -19.22 9.33 7.74
N LEU A 206 -18.05 9.11 8.38
CA LEU A 206 -17.84 9.53 9.76
C LEU A 206 -17.76 11.06 9.81
N ASN A 207 -18.62 11.69 10.64
CA ASN A 207 -18.66 13.13 10.81
C ASN A 207 -18.05 13.59 12.14
N ASN A 208 -18.26 12.84 13.21
CA ASN A 208 -17.80 13.21 14.55
C ASN A 208 -17.62 11.99 15.44
N VAL A 209 -16.69 12.10 16.39
CA VAL A 209 -16.44 11.08 17.42
C VAL A 209 -16.50 11.75 18.80
N LYS A 210 -17.28 11.18 19.72
CA LYS A 210 -17.36 11.60 21.11
C LYS A 210 -16.98 10.43 22.04
N PHE A 211 -16.14 10.71 23.01
CA PHE A 211 -15.74 9.74 24.05
C PHE A 211 -16.55 10.01 25.32
N LYS A 212 -17.29 9.02 25.81
CA LYS A 212 -18.15 9.15 26.99
C LYS A 212 -18.19 7.84 27.77
N ASN A 213 -17.78 7.88 29.05
CA ASN A 213 -17.88 6.74 29.97
C ASN A 213 -17.35 5.42 29.37
N GLU A 214 -16.10 5.41 28.90
CA GLU A 214 -15.44 4.26 28.25
C GLU A 214 -16.03 3.82 26.91
N LYS A 215 -17.12 4.43 26.45
CA LYS A 215 -17.71 4.20 25.13
C LYS A 215 -17.33 5.29 24.13
N VAL A 216 -17.30 4.90 22.89
CA VAL A 216 -17.11 5.79 21.75
C VAL A 216 -18.44 5.91 21.00
N ILE A 217 -18.88 7.14 20.74
CA ILE A 217 -20.08 7.43 19.96
C ILE A 217 -19.64 8.11 18.67
N ALA A 218 -19.71 7.37 17.57
CA ALA A 218 -19.44 7.86 16.24
C ALA A 218 -20.72 8.34 15.58
N THR A 219 -20.74 9.59 15.10
CA THR A 219 -21.86 10.13 14.30
C THR A 219 -21.52 9.97 12.84
N VAL A 220 -22.41 9.36 12.07
CA VAL A 220 -22.23 9.10 10.63
C VAL A 220 -23.38 9.68 9.82
N ASN A 221 -23.08 10.17 8.62
CA ASN A 221 -24.01 10.83 7.70
C ASN A 221 -24.84 11.95 8.36
N SER A 222 -24.30 12.55 9.44
CA SER A 222 -24.91 13.62 10.28
C SER A 222 -26.16 13.23 11.06
N ASP A 223 -26.72 12.03 10.87
CA ASP A 223 -28.02 11.63 11.39
C ASP A 223 -27.97 10.41 12.33
N PHE A 224 -27.09 9.45 12.05
CA PHE A 224 -27.06 8.19 12.79
C PHE A 224 -25.85 8.08 13.70
N THR A 225 -25.97 7.27 14.74
CA THR A 225 -24.87 7.00 15.67
C THR A 225 -24.52 5.53 15.69
N ILE A 226 -23.21 5.27 15.86
CA ILE A 226 -22.67 3.93 16.13
C ILE A 226 -22.02 4.00 17.51
N GLU A 227 -22.56 3.23 18.47
CA GLU A 227 -21.98 3.11 19.81
C GLU A 227 -21.04 1.88 19.85
N ILE A 228 -19.78 2.11 20.22
CA ILE A 228 -18.72 1.09 20.22
C ILE A 228 -17.81 1.22 21.44
N ASP A 229 -16.99 0.20 21.66
CA ASP A 229 -15.91 0.23 22.66
C ASP A 229 -14.65 0.88 22.09
N ASP A 230 -14.27 0.53 20.87
CA ASP A 230 -13.07 1.02 20.19
C ASP A 230 -13.37 1.47 18.76
N ILE A 231 -12.66 2.50 18.30
CA ILE A 231 -12.67 2.95 16.90
C ILE A 231 -11.28 2.78 16.28
N VAL A 232 -11.23 2.24 15.06
CA VAL A 232 -9.98 2.03 14.30
C VAL A 232 -10.03 2.81 12.99
N HIS A 233 -9.14 3.77 12.84
CA HIS A 233 -9.01 4.57 11.63
C HIS A 233 -8.07 3.88 10.64
N CYS A 234 -8.64 3.45 9.51
CA CYS A 234 -7.95 2.91 8.33
C CYS A 234 -8.13 3.84 7.13
N THR A 235 -8.06 5.14 7.38
CA THR A 235 -8.45 6.21 6.45
C THR A 235 -7.35 6.57 5.44
N GLY A 236 -6.22 5.86 5.47
CA GLY A 236 -5.11 6.07 4.54
C GLY A 236 -4.64 7.53 4.54
N TYR A 237 -4.40 8.09 3.36
CA TYR A 237 -3.87 9.45 3.22
C TYR A 237 -4.85 10.56 3.61
N GLU A 238 -6.12 10.26 3.79
CA GLU A 238 -7.10 11.22 4.31
C GLU A 238 -6.99 11.43 5.83
N SER A 239 -6.18 10.63 6.52
CA SER A 239 -5.86 10.81 7.94
C SER A 239 -5.26 12.19 8.25
N VAL A 240 -4.65 12.86 7.27
CA VAL A 240 -4.17 14.27 7.41
C VAL A 240 -5.29 15.26 7.75
N GLU A 241 -6.56 14.89 7.54
CA GLU A 241 -7.72 15.70 7.91
C GLU A 241 -8.13 15.48 9.37
N THR A 242 -7.67 14.39 10.02
CA THR A 242 -8.09 13.96 11.36
C THR A 242 -6.95 13.94 12.39
N VAL A 243 -5.75 13.57 11.99
CA VAL A 243 -4.56 13.59 12.85
C VAL A 243 -4.02 15.02 12.91
N LYS A 244 -3.84 15.54 14.11
CA LYS A 244 -3.43 16.95 14.32
C LYS A 244 -1.97 17.21 13.96
N GLU A 245 -1.12 16.23 14.21
CA GLU A 245 0.31 16.30 13.94
C GLU A 245 0.56 16.11 12.44
N LYS A 246 1.50 16.86 11.88
CA LYS A 246 1.95 16.65 10.51
C LYS A 246 2.85 15.41 10.45
N ILE A 247 2.25 14.27 10.14
CA ILE A 247 2.93 12.96 10.08
C ILE A 247 3.33 12.54 8.66
N VAL A 248 2.84 13.24 7.63
CA VAL A 248 3.01 12.84 6.23
C VAL A 248 3.03 14.04 5.30
N ASP A 249 3.86 13.98 4.27
CA ASP A 249 3.86 14.89 3.13
C ASP A 249 3.16 14.25 1.93
N LEU A 250 2.10 14.90 1.43
CA LEU A 250 1.31 14.35 0.33
C LEU A 250 2.01 14.60 -1.01
N LYS A 251 2.04 13.56 -1.83
CA LYS A 251 2.58 13.56 -3.20
C LYS A 251 1.49 13.19 -4.22
N SER A 252 1.67 13.68 -5.43
CA SER A 252 0.96 13.21 -6.62
C SER A 252 1.86 12.21 -7.33
N THR A 253 1.35 11.03 -7.63
CA THR A 253 2.04 9.99 -8.41
C THR A 253 1.22 9.63 -9.65
N TYR A 254 1.89 9.04 -10.64
CA TYR A 254 1.28 8.72 -11.93
C TYR A 254 1.58 7.28 -12.29
N ALA A 255 0.60 6.61 -12.86
CA ALA A 255 0.73 5.23 -13.27
C ALA A 255 0.14 4.99 -14.65
N LEU A 256 0.72 4.03 -15.35
CA LEU A 256 0.32 3.58 -16.69
C LEU A 256 0.15 2.07 -16.68
N ALA A 257 -0.80 1.58 -17.48
CA ALA A 257 -0.85 0.18 -17.88
C ALA A 257 -0.76 0.10 -19.41
N SER A 258 0.08 -0.80 -19.91
CA SER A 258 0.25 -1.01 -21.35
C SER A 258 -0.95 -1.73 -21.96
N GLU A 259 -1.04 -1.76 -23.30
CA GLU A 259 -1.79 -2.80 -24.00
C GLU A 259 -1.32 -4.19 -23.55
N ALA A 260 -2.23 -5.18 -23.65
CA ALA A 260 -1.91 -6.55 -23.27
C ALA A 260 -0.95 -7.20 -24.28
N PHE A 261 0.14 -7.77 -23.79
CA PHE A 261 1.03 -8.58 -24.60
C PHE A 261 0.43 -9.97 -24.82
N LYS A 262 0.56 -10.49 -26.04
CA LYS A 262 0.20 -11.89 -26.34
C LYS A 262 0.95 -12.88 -25.44
N THR A 263 2.19 -12.53 -25.10
CA THR A 263 3.03 -13.25 -24.13
C THR A 263 3.80 -12.21 -23.34
N VAL A 264 3.73 -12.25 -22.01
CA VAL A 264 4.49 -11.34 -21.14
C VAL A 264 5.97 -11.41 -21.48
N PRO A 265 6.65 -10.28 -21.73
CA PRO A 265 8.08 -10.26 -22.02
C PRO A 265 8.89 -10.98 -20.95
N LYS A 266 9.93 -11.75 -21.37
CA LYS A 266 10.77 -12.59 -20.49
C LYS A 266 11.27 -11.82 -19.26
N ALA A 267 11.66 -10.55 -19.42
CA ALA A 267 12.13 -9.70 -18.33
C ALA A 267 11.09 -9.60 -17.18
N PHE A 268 9.80 -9.55 -17.50
CA PHE A 268 8.71 -9.34 -16.55
C PHE A 268 8.03 -10.63 -16.07
N LYS A 269 8.44 -11.81 -16.60
CA LYS A 269 7.81 -13.06 -16.23
C LYS A 269 7.95 -13.36 -14.74
N ASP A 270 9.16 -13.19 -14.19
CA ASP A 270 9.51 -13.59 -12.82
C ASP A 270 10.04 -12.44 -11.98
N ARG A 271 9.98 -11.19 -12.46
CA ARG A 271 10.59 -10.02 -11.83
C ARG A 271 9.66 -8.82 -11.77
N ILE A 272 9.89 -8.01 -10.75
CA ILE A 272 9.45 -6.62 -10.61
C ILE A 272 10.70 -5.75 -10.56
N TYR A 273 10.59 -4.49 -10.97
CA TYR A 273 11.71 -3.58 -11.08
C TYR A 273 11.41 -2.24 -10.42
N TRP A 274 12.42 -1.63 -9.83
CA TRP A 274 12.41 -0.26 -9.38
C TRP A 274 13.84 0.31 -9.40
N ASN A 275 13.98 1.63 -9.47
CA ASN A 275 15.30 2.24 -9.70
C ASN A 275 15.70 3.28 -8.66
N THR A 276 16.95 3.74 -8.74
CA THR A 276 17.55 4.74 -7.84
C THR A 276 17.23 6.18 -8.24
N ASP A 277 16.43 6.41 -9.29
CA ASP A 277 16.09 7.78 -9.71
C ASP A 277 15.22 8.48 -8.65
N GLU A 278 15.33 9.81 -8.58
CA GLU A 278 14.44 10.65 -7.76
C GLU A 278 13.66 11.63 -8.64
N PRO A 279 12.34 11.47 -8.75
CA PRO A 279 11.51 10.36 -8.22
C PRO A 279 11.75 9.04 -8.95
N TYR A 280 11.70 7.94 -8.21
CA TYR A 280 11.95 6.60 -8.73
C TYR A 280 10.86 6.09 -9.68
N LEU A 281 11.24 5.14 -10.51
CA LEU A 281 10.34 4.42 -11.42
C LEU A 281 10.21 2.98 -10.96
N TYR A 282 9.04 2.39 -11.16
CA TYR A 282 8.80 0.99 -10.84
C TYR A 282 7.92 0.32 -11.89
N PHE A 283 8.15 -1.00 -12.10
CA PHE A 283 7.54 -1.74 -13.19
C PHE A 283 7.17 -3.16 -12.76
N ARG A 284 6.02 -3.63 -13.21
CA ARG A 284 5.57 -5.03 -13.01
C ARG A 284 4.68 -5.51 -14.13
N SER A 285 4.52 -6.84 -14.27
CA SER A 285 3.47 -7.41 -15.12
C SER A 285 2.18 -7.69 -14.35
N THR A 286 1.06 -7.77 -15.07
CA THR A 286 -0.24 -8.21 -14.57
C THR A 286 -0.55 -9.63 -15.04
N ASP A 287 -1.56 -10.25 -14.43
CA ASP A 287 -2.04 -11.59 -14.79
C ASP A 287 -2.73 -11.66 -16.16
N ASP A 288 -3.25 -10.52 -16.65
CA ASP A 288 -3.83 -10.36 -17.99
C ASP A 288 -2.81 -9.91 -19.05
N GLY A 289 -1.52 -9.97 -18.74
CA GLY A 289 -0.44 -9.80 -19.70
C GLY A 289 -0.03 -8.35 -20.00
N ARG A 290 -0.36 -7.39 -19.13
CA ARG A 290 0.06 -5.99 -19.27
C ARG A 290 1.31 -5.70 -18.46
N ILE A 291 2.00 -4.63 -18.78
CA ILE A 291 3.02 -4.02 -17.92
C ILE A 291 2.41 -2.79 -17.28
N VAL A 292 2.45 -2.74 -15.95
CA VAL A 292 2.11 -1.55 -15.18
C VAL A 292 3.40 -0.89 -14.75
N MET A 293 3.45 0.43 -14.89
CA MET A 293 4.54 1.26 -14.39
C MET A 293 4.01 2.44 -13.59
N GLY A 294 4.82 2.94 -12.66
CA GLY A 294 4.51 4.15 -11.92
C GLY A 294 5.75 4.99 -11.62
N GLY A 295 5.50 6.21 -11.17
CA GLY A 295 6.53 7.18 -10.80
C GLY A 295 6.23 8.61 -11.25
N GLY A 296 7.29 9.40 -11.37
CA GLY A 296 7.20 10.80 -11.80
C GLY A 296 6.53 11.70 -10.77
N ASP A 297 6.73 11.40 -9.51
CA ASP A 297 6.10 12.01 -8.34
C ASP A 297 6.35 13.49 -8.22
N ARG A 298 5.43 14.19 -7.58
CA ARG A 298 5.50 15.62 -7.26
C ARG A 298 4.74 15.94 -5.99
N ASP A 299 5.10 17.03 -5.34
CA ASP A 299 4.33 17.54 -4.21
C ASP A 299 2.86 17.74 -4.61
N PHE A 300 1.97 17.17 -3.81
CA PHE A 300 0.54 17.35 -3.99
C PHE A 300 0.13 18.78 -3.62
N LYS A 301 -0.53 19.47 -4.54
CA LYS A 301 -1.07 20.80 -4.30
C LYS A 301 -2.60 20.84 -4.25
N ASN A 302 -3.21 20.23 -5.25
CA ASN A 302 -4.65 19.99 -5.32
C ASN A 302 -4.96 19.02 -6.47
N VAL A 303 -6.18 18.49 -6.48
CA VAL A 303 -6.67 17.51 -7.46
C VAL A 303 -6.54 18.03 -8.89
N ALA A 304 -7.00 19.25 -9.18
CA ALA A 304 -6.98 19.81 -10.53
C ALA A 304 -5.57 19.91 -11.11
N LYS A 305 -4.56 20.31 -10.30
CA LYS A 305 -3.15 20.37 -10.74
C LYS A 305 -2.56 18.98 -10.95
N ARG A 306 -2.92 18.00 -10.10
CA ARG A 306 -2.51 16.61 -10.29
C ARG A 306 -3.03 16.09 -11.62
N ASP A 307 -4.32 16.23 -11.87
CA ASP A 307 -4.98 15.64 -13.03
C ASP A 307 -4.59 16.34 -14.34
N ALA A 308 -4.38 17.64 -14.32
CA ALA A 308 -3.90 18.41 -15.49
C ALA A 308 -2.51 17.96 -16.00
N LEU A 309 -1.71 17.30 -15.16
CA LEU A 309 -0.39 16.81 -15.54
C LEU A 309 -0.42 15.42 -16.18
N LEU A 310 -1.52 14.69 -16.13
CA LEU A 310 -1.60 13.29 -16.51
C LEU A 310 -1.03 13.01 -17.90
N SER A 311 -1.52 13.70 -18.93
CA SER A 311 -1.04 13.49 -20.32
C SER A 311 0.46 13.79 -20.50
N LYS A 312 1.00 14.81 -19.80
CA LYS A 312 2.44 15.11 -19.83
C LYS A 312 3.24 14.00 -19.16
N LYS A 313 2.74 13.47 -18.03
CA LYS A 313 3.37 12.39 -17.27
C LYS A 313 3.32 11.06 -18.02
N GLU A 314 2.22 10.76 -18.68
CA GLU A 314 2.10 9.60 -19.56
C GLU A 314 3.22 9.56 -20.61
N LYS A 315 3.42 10.66 -21.34
CA LYS A 315 4.50 10.76 -22.34
C LYS A 315 5.88 10.58 -21.71
N ALA A 316 6.13 11.22 -20.57
CA ALA A 316 7.42 11.15 -19.89
C ALA A 316 7.72 9.74 -19.36
N LEU A 317 6.75 9.09 -18.73
CA LEU A 317 6.88 7.74 -18.22
C LEU A 317 7.09 6.73 -19.36
N THR A 318 6.33 6.82 -20.45
CA THR A 318 6.53 5.98 -21.65
C THR A 318 7.94 6.11 -22.21
N GLN A 319 8.49 7.34 -22.27
CA GLN A 319 9.87 7.57 -22.69
C GLN A 319 10.88 6.96 -21.71
N SER A 320 10.61 7.05 -20.40
CA SER A 320 11.47 6.45 -19.38
C SER A 320 11.45 4.92 -19.47
N PHE A 321 10.30 4.30 -19.69
CA PHE A 321 10.21 2.87 -19.94
C PHE A 321 11.06 2.44 -21.12
N LYS A 322 10.95 3.16 -22.28
CA LYS A 322 11.74 2.87 -23.48
C LYS A 322 13.26 2.99 -23.25
N LYS A 323 13.70 3.87 -22.36
CA LYS A 323 15.13 3.97 -21.99
C LYS A 323 15.59 2.74 -21.19
N CYS A 324 14.75 2.24 -20.27
CA CYS A 324 15.06 1.08 -19.45
C CYS A 324 14.96 -0.23 -20.25
N PHE A 325 13.93 -0.39 -21.09
CA PHE A 325 13.62 -1.60 -21.84
C PHE A 325 13.44 -1.27 -23.35
N PRO A 326 14.52 -0.95 -24.08
CA PRO A 326 14.43 -0.44 -25.45
C PRO A 326 13.78 -1.41 -26.44
N GLU A 327 13.89 -2.73 -26.20
CA GLU A 327 13.37 -3.77 -27.09
C GLU A 327 11.92 -4.16 -26.78
N ILE A 328 11.33 -3.63 -25.71
CA ILE A 328 9.95 -3.94 -25.32
C ILE A 328 9.04 -2.78 -25.76
N PRO A 329 8.11 -2.99 -26.69
CA PRO A 329 7.16 -1.96 -27.07
C PRO A 329 6.20 -1.69 -25.91
N PHE A 330 6.11 -0.44 -25.47
CA PHE A 330 5.16 0.00 -24.45
C PHE A 330 4.20 1.02 -25.07
N ILE A 331 2.96 0.60 -25.27
CA ILE A 331 1.85 1.46 -25.69
C ILE A 331 0.94 1.62 -24.50
N ALA A 332 0.81 2.83 -23.96
CA ALA A 332 -0.07 3.10 -22.82
C ALA A 332 -1.54 2.96 -23.26
N ASP A 333 -2.28 2.10 -22.58
CA ASP A 333 -3.71 1.87 -22.79
C ASP A 333 -4.53 2.57 -21.70
N TYR A 334 -3.99 2.56 -20.47
CA TYR A 334 -4.57 3.23 -19.31
C TYR A 334 -3.55 4.14 -18.64
N ALA A 335 -4.02 5.32 -18.20
CA ALA A 335 -3.24 6.28 -17.44
C ALA A 335 -4.07 6.86 -16.30
N TRP A 336 -3.52 6.89 -15.10
CA TRP A 336 -4.17 7.49 -13.94
C TRP A 336 -3.16 8.17 -13.03
N ALA A 337 -3.68 9.01 -12.13
CA ALA A 337 -2.89 9.61 -11.08
C ALA A 337 -3.45 9.21 -9.72
N GLY A 338 -2.57 9.11 -8.73
CA GLY A 338 -2.89 8.87 -7.35
C GLY A 338 -2.33 9.97 -6.45
N THR A 339 -2.88 10.06 -5.24
CA THR A 339 -2.27 10.81 -4.14
C THR A 339 -1.78 9.80 -3.13
N PHE A 340 -0.53 9.91 -2.72
CA PHE A 340 0.05 9.11 -1.65
C PHE A 340 0.81 10.01 -0.67
N GLY A 341 1.34 9.45 0.40
CA GLY A 341 2.01 10.22 1.44
C GLY A 341 3.33 9.60 1.83
N GLU A 342 4.33 10.44 1.97
CA GLU A 342 5.66 10.08 2.45
C GLU A 342 5.79 10.50 3.91
N THR A 343 6.26 9.60 4.76
CA THR A 343 6.62 9.89 6.15
C THR A 343 8.10 10.26 6.24
N LYS A 344 8.50 10.89 7.33
CA LYS A 344 9.90 11.39 7.50
C LYS A 344 10.98 10.29 7.44
N ASP A 345 10.59 9.05 7.65
CA ASP A 345 11.47 7.88 7.77
C ASP A 345 11.02 6.70 6.89
N GLY A 346 10.04 6.91 6.01
CA GLY A 346 9.47 5.86 5.16
C GLY A 346 8.64 4.81 5.90
N LEU A 347 8.48 4.91 7.24
CA LEU A 347 7.80 3.91 8.06
C LEU A 347 6.33 4.27 8.34
N PRO A 348 5.46 3.27 8.63
CA PRO A 348 4.05 3.48 8.91
C PRO A 348 3.82 4.09 10.30
N TYR A 349 2.54 4.41 10.60
CA TYR A 349 2.09 4.79 11.94
C TYR A 349 1.01 3.84 12.44
N PHE A 350 1.23 3.25 13.64
CA PHE A 350 0.28 2.35 14.30
C PHE A 350 0.04 2.76 15.74
N GLY A 351 -1.15 2.46 16.25
CA GLY A 351 -1.50 2.67 17.65
C GLY A 351 -2.34 3.91 17.88
N LYS A 352 -2.07 4.64 18.92
CA LYS A 352 -2.87 5.77 19.41
C LYS A 352 -2.11 7.09 19.31
N THR A 353 -2.81 8.18 19.05
CA THR A 353 -2.30 9.56 19.23
C THR A 353 -2.52 10.06 20.66
N ASP A 354 -3.54 9.54 21.35
CA ASP A 354 -3.87 9.84 22.75
C ASP A 354 -4.13 8.51 23.48
N SER A 355 -3.26 8.16 24.44
CA SER A 355 -3.34 6.90 25.19
C SER A 355 -4.61 6.77 26.03
N ASN A 356 -5.26 7.88 26.38
CA ASN A 356 -6.48 7.90 27.18
C ASN A 356 -7.76 7.63 26.38
N LYS A 357 -7.67 7.57 25.03
CA LYS A 357 -8.83 7.32 24.18
C LYS A 357 -8.81 5.91 23.61
N ASN A 358 -9.99 5.34 23.40
CA ASN A 358 -10.17 4.09 22.67
C ASN A 358 -10.23 4.36 21.15
N GLU A 359 -9.21 5.06 20.66
CA GLU A 359 -9.06 5.51 19.28
C GLU A 359 -7.72 5.04 18.73
N HIS A 360 -7.76 4.18 17.72
CA HIS A 360 -6.62 3.50 17.15
C HIS A 360 -6.45 3.87 15.68
N TYR A 361 -5.22 3.81 15.21
CA TYR A 361 -4.87 4.12 13.83
C TYR A 361 -4.02 3.01 13.23
N VAL A 362 -4.30 2.68 11.98
CA VAL A 362 -3.47 1.82 11.13
C VAL A 362 -3.25 2.58 9.82
N LEU A 363 -2.12 3.27 9.74
CA LEU A 363 -1.77 4.17 8.65
C LEU A 363 -0.50 3.67 7.97
N GLY A 364 -0.69 2.83 6.95
CA GLY A 364 0.38 2.39 6.07
C GLY A 364 0.60 3.42 4.97
N PHE A 365 1.68 4.17 5.06
CA PHE A 365 2.07 5.21 4.10
C PHE A 365 3.21 4.75 3.19
N GLY A 366 3.61 5.61 2.24
CA GLY A 366 4.68 5.34 1.29
C GLY A 366 4.31 4.28 0.24
N GLY A 367 5.33 3.79 -0.46
CA GLY A 367 5.21 2.73 -1.46
C GLY A 367 4.79 1.37 -0.89
N ASN A 368 5.04 1.14 0.40
CA ASN A 368 4.81 -0.11 1.11
C ASN A 368 3.44 -0.23 1.79
N GLY A 369 2.48 0.61 1.46
CA GLY A 369 1.19 0.69 2.15
C GLY A 369 0.45 -0.65 2.32
N ILE A 370 0.62 -1.61 1.41
CA ILE A 370 -0.03 -2.93 1.50
C ILE A 370 0.68 -3.81 2.53
N THR A 371 2.02 -3.94 2.48
CA THR A 371 2.80 -4.73 3.44
C THR A 371 2.70 -4.13 4.85
N PHE A 372 2.71 -2.81 4.97
CA PHE A 372 2.46 -2.12 6.24
C PHE A 372 1.04 -2.36 6.77
N SER A 373 0.04 -2.49 5.91
CA SER A 373 -1.32 -2.82 6.35
C SER A 373 -1.41 -4.22 6.96
N VAL A 374 -0.60 -5.18 6.48
CA VAL A 374 -0.48 -6.52 7.08
C VAL A 374 0.14 -6.44 8.47
N MET A 375 1.22 -5.66 8.62
CA MET A 375 1.82 -5.43 9.94
C MET A 375 0.84 -4.72 10.89
N GLY A 376 0.10 -3.75 10.36
CA GLY A 376 -0.87 -2.97 11.12
C GLY A 376 -2.05 -3.78 11.64
N MET A 377 -2.48 -4.85 10.93
CA MET A 377 -3.55 -5.71 11.43
C MET A 377 -3.15 -6.49 12.70
N ASP A 378 -1.87 -6.81 12.87
CA ASP A 378 -1.36 -7.41 14.12
C ASP A 378 -1.19 -6.34 15.20
N ALA A 379 -0.64 -5.17 14.85
CA ALA A 379 -0.44 -4.07 15.80
C ALA A 379 -1.75 -3.62 16.46
N VAL A 380 -2.84 -3.51 15.70
CA VAL A 380 -4.12 -3.00 16.21
C VAL A 380 -4.73 -3.92 17.26
N ILE A 381 -4.59 -5.23 17.14
CA ILE A 381 -5.05 -6.19 18.15
C ILE A 381 -4.37 -5.92 19.51
N HIS A 382 -3.06 -5.74 19.50
CA HIS A 382 -2.29 -5.44 20.70
C HIS A 382 -2.65 -4.06 21.27
N SER A 383 -2.91 -3.08 20.40
CA SER A 383 -3.36 -1.74 20.82
C SER A 383 -4.72 -1.77 21.53
N ILE A 384 -5.69 -2.53 20.99
CA ILE A 384 -7.04 -2.72 21.58
C ILE A 384 -6.94 -3.50 22.89
N ASN A 385 -6.22 -4.61 22.90
CA ASN A 385 -6.07 -5.46 24.08
C ASN A 385 -5.12 -4.87 25.14
N LYS A 386 -4.50 -3.71 24.88
CA LYS A 386 -3.53 -3.03 25.77
C LYS A 386 -2.36 -3.93 26.14
N THR A 387 -1.89 -4.73 25.17
CA THR A 387 -0.75 -5.64 25.34
C THR A 387 0.49 -5.10 24.60
N PRO A 388 1.69 -5.24 25.15
CA PRO A 388 2.91 -4.78 24.48
C PRO A 388 3.14 -5.47 23.14
N HIS A 389 3.60 -4.72 22.15
CA HIS A 389 4.01 -5.25 20.85
C HIS A 389 5.08 -4.34 20.23
N PRO A 390 6.16 -4.89 19.63
CA PRO A 390 7.24 -4.09 19.06
C PRO A 390 6.74 -3.06 18.03
N TYR A 391 5.74 -3.39 17.22
CA TYR A 391 5.20 -2.45 16.23
C TYR A 391 4.58 -1.20 16.83
N LEU A 392 4.02 -1.29 18.06
CA LEU A 392 3.46 -0.13 18.76
C LEU A 392 4.54 0.80 19.29
N GLU A 393 5.77 0.31 19.50
CA GLU A 393 6.93 1.11 19.85
C GLU A 393 7.66 1.67 18.64
N TYR A 394 7.85 0.85 17.59
CA TYR A 394 8.62 1.24 16.41
C TYR A 394 7.87 2.24 15.54
N TYR A 395 6.53 2.15 15.48
CA TYR A 395 5.70 2.91 14.55
C TYR A 395 4.73 3.85 15.25
N LYS A 396 5.03 4.28 16.46
CA LYS A 396 4.24 5.23 17.24
C LYS A 396 4.24 6.63 16.63
N PHE A 397 3.27 7.44 17.01
CA PHE A 397 3.07 8.78 16.44
C PHE A 397 4.11 9.81 16.90
N ASP A 398 4.71 9.62 18.07
CA ASP A 398 5.70 10.51 18.68
C ASP A 398 7.17 10.08 18.49
N ARG A 399 7.42 9.19 17.50
CA ARG A 399 8.79 8.75 17.15
C ARG A 399 9.58 9.81 16.39
#